data_8a878f7ae9b42c979b9c55c5767565a9
#
_entry.id   8a878f7ae9b42c979b9c55c5767565a9
#
_cell.length_a   1.000
_cell.length_b   1.000
_cell.length_c   1.000
_cell.angle_alpha   90.00
_cell.angle_beta   90.00
_cell.angle_gamma   90.00
#
_symmetry.space_group_name_H-M   'P 1'
#
loop_
_entity.id
_entity.type
_entity.pdbx_description
1 polymer ?
#
loop_
_entity_poly.entity_id
_entity_poly.type
_entity_poly.pdbx_seq_one_letter_code
_entity_poly.pdbx_strand_id
1 'polypeptide(L)'
;MSQELGIEDQAPQLVPLNAIFATDFVQILVPVTTANTMREVAAAVAHHVEGRRVRALPYDKVVIHEGRRLPPDMTVAAAGIQPLDHVAVEYDIPEGS
;
A
#
# COMPACT_ATOMS: atom_id res chain seq x y z
N MET A 1 25.44 13.47 -18.54
CA MET A 1 25.01 12.60 -17.65
C MET A 1 23.96 13.02 -16.73
N SER A 2 23.95 14.13 -16.20
CA SER A 2 22.95 14.47 -15.26
C SER A 2 21.57 14.46 -15.78
N GLN A 3 21.38 14.70 -17.05
CA GLN A 3 20.07 14.70 -17.57
C GLN A 3 19.48 13.37 -17.52
N GLU A 4 20.28 12.38 -17.79
CA GLU A 4 19.77 11.06 -17.68
C GLU A 4 19.34 10.79 -16.29
N LEU A 5 19.99 11.42 -15.33
CA LEU A 5 19.59 11.25 -13.96
C LEU A 5 18.16 11.70 -13.74
N GLY A 6 17.74 12.77 -14.42
CA GLY A 6 16.36 13.20 -14.29
C GLY A 6 15.40 12.15 -14.76
N ILE A 7 15.74 11.46 -15.83
CA ILE A 7 14.89 10.38 -16.32
C ILE A 7 14.88 9.23 -15.34
N GLU A 8 16.03 8.91 -14.79
CA GLU A 8 16.11 7.82 -13.83
C GLU A 8 15.30 8.13 -12.58
N ASP A 9 15.29 9.38 -12.17
CA ASP A 9 14.53 9.76 -10.99
C ASP A 9 13.05 9.55 -11.18
N GLN A 10 12.59 9.53 -12.42
CA GLN A 10 11.18 9.32 -12.71
C GLN A 10 10.85 7.84 -12.87
N ALA A 11 11.84 6.99 -12.95
CA ALA A 11 11.60 5.56 -13.09
C ALA A 11 11.08 5.01 -11.78
N PRO A 12 10.13 4.07 -11.84
CA PRO A 12 9.63 3.43 -10.63
C PRO A 12 10.75 2.71 -9.91
N GLN A 13 10.79 2.84 -8.61
CA GLN A 13 11.78 2.20 -7.78
C GLN A 13 11.10 1.26 -6.81
N LEU A 14 11.73 0.14 -6.54
CA LEU A 14 11.17 -0.86 -5.64
C LEU A 14 11.12 -0.33 -4.22
N VAL A 15 9.97 -0.48 -3.58
CA VAL A 15 9.76 -0.07 -2.20
C VAL A 15 9.10 -1.23 -1.47
N PRO A 16 9.88 -2.12 -0.84
CA PRO A 16 9.28 -3.19 -0.05
C PRO A 16 8.67 -2.61 1.21
N LEU A 17 7.46 -3.03 1.54
CA LEU A 17 6.73 -2.50 2.68
C LEU A 17 6.40 -3.62 3.66
N ASN A 18 6.43 -3.28 4.95
CA ASN A 18 5.93 -4.16 5.99
C ASN A 18 4.46 -3.84 6.18
N ALA A 19 3.59 -4.78 5.81
CA ALA A 19 2.16 -4.50 5.78
C ALA A 19 1.40 -5.47 6.68
N ILE A 20 0.37 -4.95 7.35
CA ILE A 20 -0.55 -5.78 8.10
C ILE A 20 -1.95 -5.49 7.57
N PHE A 21 -2.74 -6.54 7.39
CA PHE A 21 -4.08 -6.41 6.83
C PHE A 21 -5.12 -6.49 7.94
N ALA A 22 -5.98 -5.50 7.97
CA ALA A 22 -7.21 -5.43 8.78
C ALA A 22 -7.25 -6.33 10.01
N THR A 23 -7.81 -7.53 9.86
CA THR A 23 -8.00 -8.43 10.97
C THR A 23 -6.94 -9.52 11.07
N ASP A 24 -5.92 -9.45 10.22
CA ASP A 24 -4.82 -10.40 10.27
C ASP A 24 -3.79 -9.93 11.30
N PHE A 25 -3.13 -10.87 11.93
CA PHE A 25 -2.09 -10.55 12.91
C PHE A 25 -0.69 -10.75 12.36
N VAL A 26 -0.58 -11.19 11.12
CA VAL A 26 0.71 -11.50 10.52
C VAL A 26 1.13 -10.34 9.64
N GLN A 27 2.33 -9.83 9.91
CA GLN A 27 2.92 -8.79 9.07
C GLN A 27 3.59 -9.46 7.89
N ILE A 28 3.38 -8.92 6.70
CA ILE A 28 3.97 -9.48 5.48
C ILE A 28 4.81 -8.42 4.81
N LEU A 29 5.80 -8.88 4.05
CA LEU A 29 6.64 -7.98 3.25
C LEU A 29 6.08 -7.97 1.84
N VAL A 30 5.67 -6.80 1.37
CA VAL A 30 5.02 -6.67 0.06
C VAL A 30 5.87 -5.76 -0.82
N PRO A 31 6.30 -6.23 -1.99
CA PRO A 31 7.05 -5.37 -2.91
C PRO A 31 6.08 -4.49 -3.70
N VAL A 32 6.28 -3.18 -3.61
CA VAL A 32 5.56 -2.23 -4.44
C VAL A 32 6.59 -1.28 -5.05
N THR A 33 6.14 -0.34 -5.87
CA THR A 33 7.05 0.64 -6.45
C THR A 33 6.57 2.04 -6.13
N THR A 34 7.44 3.01 -6.36
CA THR A 34 7.11 4.41 -6.12
C THR A 34 5.93 4.88 -6.97
N ALA A 35 5.67 4.22 -8.09
CA ALA A 35 4.58 4.60 -9.00
C ALA A 35 3.25 3.96 -8.63
N ASN A 36 3.25 2.99 -7.72
CA ASN A 36 2.00 2.36 -7.30
C ASN A 36 1.15 3.34 -6.52
N THR A 37 -0.16 3.31 -6.75
CA THR A 37 -1.11 4.11 -5.96
C THR A 37 -1.47 3.34 -4.70
N MET A 38 -2.09 4.06 -3.76
CA MET A 38 -2.54 3.41 -2.53
C MET A 38 -3.56 2.31 -2.84
N ARG A 39 -4.40 2.52 -3.85
CA ARG A 39 -5.33 1.47 -4.27
C ARG A 39 -4.58 0.21 -4.69
N GLU A 40 -3.49 0.37 -5.43
CA GLU A 40 -2.69 -0.76 -5.88
C GLU A 40 -1.93 -1.40 -4.72
N VAL A 41 -1.44 -0.60 -3.79
CA VAL A 41 -0.78 -1.11 -2.59
C VAL A 41 -1.76 -1.97 -1.80
N ALA A 42 -2.97 -1.45 -1.58
CA ALA A 42 -3.98 -2.19 -0.84
C ALA A 42 -4.32 -3.50 -1.53
N ALA A 43 -4.44 -3.48 -2.86
CA ALA A 43 -4.73 -4.69 -3.62
C ALA A 43 -3.61 -5.72 -3.48
N ALA A 44 -2.37 -5.26 -3.51
CA ALA A 44 -1.23 -6.17 -3.38
C ALA A 44 -1.21 -6.84 -2.01
N VAL A 45 -1.47 -6.06 -0.96
CA VAL A 45 -1.52 -6.61 0.40
C VAL A 45 -2.67 -7.61 0.50
N ALA A 46 -3.84 -7.23 0.01
CA ALA A 46 -5.02 -8.09 0.09
C ALA A 46 -4.82 -9.40 -0.66
N HIS A 47 -4.10 -9.34 -1.78
CA HIS A 47 -3.84 -10.54 -2.58
C HIS A 47 -3.14 -11.63 -1.76
N HIS A 48 -2.31 -11.22 -0.80
CA HIS A 48 -1.56 -12.18 0.01
C HIS A 48 -2.36 -12.73 1.18
N VAL A 49 -3.43 -12.09 1.59
CA VAL A 49 -4.16 -12.49 2.79
C VAL A 49 -5.61 -12.89 2.55
N GLU A 50 -6.31 -12.19 1.65
CA GLU A 50 -7.74 -12.50 1.42
C GLU A 50 -7.89 -13.86 0.77
N GLY A 51 -8.89 -14.61 1.24
CA GLY A 51 -9.13 -15.92 0.71
C GLY A 51 -8.16 -16.98 1.22
N ARG A 52 -7.15 -16.57 1.97
CA ARG A 52 -6.16 -17.48 2.53
C ARG A 52 -6.25 -17.49 4.04
N ARG A 53 -5.98 -16.34 4.66
CA ARG A 53 -6.04 -16.22 6.12
C ARG A 53 -7.20 -15.36 6.58
N VAL A 54 -7.72 -14.51 5.69
CA VAL A 54 -8.77 -13.58 6.02
C VAL A 54 -9.85 -13.67 4.96
N ARG A 55 -11.11 -13.65 5.38
CA ARG A 55 -12.22 -13.66 4.44
C ARG A 55 -12.26 -12.32 3.70
N ALA A 56 -12.44 -12.38 2.38
CA ALA A 56 -12.59 -11.16 1.60
C ALA A 56 -13.97 -10.57 1.85
N LEU A 57 -14.01 -9.26 2.07
CA LEU A 57 -15.26 -8.52 2.25
C LEU A 57 -15.48 -7.59 1.05
N PRO A 58 -16.74 -7.25 0.75
CA PRO A 58 -17.05 -6.46 -0.44
C PRO A 58 -16.89 -4.96 -0.25
N TYR A 59 -15.92 -4.54 0.49
CA TYR A 59 -15.67 -3.11 0.74
C TYR A 59 -14.34 -2.71 0.12
N ASP A 60 -14.24 -1.43 -0.22
CA ASP A 60 -12.97 -0.87 -0.65
C ASP A 60 -11.98 -0.94 0.50
N LYS A 61 -10.72 -0.79 0.16
CA LYS A 61 -9.65 -0.86 1.14
C LYS A 61 -8.93 0.47 1.20
N VAL A 62 -8.38 0.79 2.36
CA VAL A 62 -7.64 2.03 2.57
C VAL A 62 -6.31 1.70 3.19
N VAL A 63 -5.27 2.43 2.76
CA VAL A 63 -3.92 2.30 3.33
C VAL A 63 -3.77 3.35 4.42
N ILE A 64 -3.25 2.93 5.55
CA ILE A 64 -2.96 3.82 6.67
C ILE A 64 -1.46 3.82 6.89
N HIS A 65 -0.88 5.00 6.88
CA HIS A 65 0.56 5.18 7.07
C HIS A 65 0.76 6.26 8.13
N GLU A 66 1.45 5.90 9.19
CA GLU A 66 1.71 6.82 10.30
C GLU A 66 0.42 7.41 10.87
N GLY A 67 -0.59 6.55 10.98
CA GLY A 67 -1.87 6.95 11.57
C GLY A 67 -2.80 7.72 10.64
N ARG A 68 -2.41 7.94 9.38
CA ARG A 68 -3.22 8.71 8.44
C ARG A 68 -3.75 7.83 7.33
N ARG A 69 -5.02 8.03 7.02
CA ARG A 69 -5.66 7.34 5.90
C ARG A 69 -5.27 8.08 4.63
N LEU A 70 -4.74 7.34 3.66
CA LEU A 70 -4.20 7.94 2.44
C LEU A 70 -5.20 7.81 1.29
N PRO A 71 -5.30 8.85 0.45
CA PRO A 71 -6.21 8.79 -0.70
C PRO A 71 -5.83 7.66 -1.64
N PRO A 72 -6.81 6.98 -2.25
CA PRO A 72 -6.52 5.81 -3.08
C PRO A 72 -5.71 6.11 -4.34
N ASP A 73 -5.76 7.34 -4.83
CA ASP A 73 -5.01 7.69 -6.04
C ASP A 73 -3.63 8.27 -5.75
N MET A 74 -3.26 8.40 -4.48
CA MET A 74 -1.95 8.90 -4.10
C MET A 74 -0.91 7.81 -4.34
N THR A 75 0.21 8.18 -4.95
CA THR A 75 1.28 7.21 -5.18
C THR A 75 2.14 7.04 -3.94
N VAL A 76 2.90 5.94 -3.93
CA VAL A 76 3.86 5.68 -2.85
C VAL A 76 4.83 6.86 -2.73
N ALA A 77 5.31 7.36 -3.88
CA ALA A 77 6.24 8.49 -3.87
C ALA A 77 5.59 9.74 -3.27
N ALA A 78 4.36 10.04 -3.67
CA ALA A 78 3.67 11.23 -3.18
C ALA A 78 3.37 11.14 -1.69
N ALA A 79 3.13 9.93 -1.20
CA ALA A 79 2.85 9.71 0.21
C ALA A 79 4.10 9.80 1.08
N GLY A 80 5.27 9.76 0.47
CA GLY A 80 6.52 9.80 1.24
C GLY A 80 6.84 8.50 1.93
N ILE A 81 6.26 7.40 1.47
CA ILE A 81 6.52 6.09 2.07
C ILE A 81 7.90 5.60 1.64
N GLN A 82 8.68 5.15 2.61
CA GLN A 82 10.04 4.71 2.39
C GLN A 82 10.13 3.20 2.43
N PRO A 83 11.21 2.61 1.86
CA PRO A 83 11.40 1.16 1.95
C PRO A 83 11.36 0.69 3.40
N LEU A 84 10.68 -0.43 3.61
CA LEU A 84 10.54 -1.09 4.89
C LEU A 84 9.66 -0.33 5.89
N ASP A 85 9.02 0.75 5.46
CA ASP A 85 8.03 1.41 6.29
C ASP A 85 6.89 0.45 6.59
N HIS A 86 6.18 0.71 7.68
CA HIS A 86 5.02 -0.08 8.07
C HIS A 86 3.76 0.61 7.59
N VAL A 87 2.86 -0.17 6.98
CA VAL A 87 1.55 0.32 6.58
C VAL A 87 0.50 -0.67 7.05
N ALA A 88 -0.70 -0.17 7.27
CA ALA A 88 -1.86 -1.01 7.56
C ALA A 88 -2.84 -0.86 6.41
N VAL A 89 -3.53 -1.96 6.08
CA VAL A 89 -4.59 -1.93 5.09
C VAL A 89 -5.86 -2.36 5.78
N GLU A 90 -6.90 -1.54 5.70
CA GLU A 90 -8.17 -1.81 6.35
C GLU A 90 -9.29 -1.66 5.35
N TYR A 91 -10.43 -2.30 5.66
CA TYR A 91 -11.61 -2.07 4.86
C TYR A 91 -12.18 -0.71 5.16
N ASP A 92 -12.61 -0.02 4.11
CA ASP A 92 -13.24 1.28 4.25
C ASP A 92 -14.74 1.05 4.32
N ILE A 93 -15.23 0.74 5.52
CA ILE A 93 -16.63 0.39 5.73
C ILE A 93 -17.43 1.65 5.93
N PRO A 94 -18.48 1.87 5.11
CA PRO A 94 -19.27 3.09 5.24
C PRO A 94 -19.90 3.20 6.62
N GLU A 95 -19.97 4.41 7.12
CA GLU A 95 -20.57 4.69 8.41
C GLU A 95 -22.03 4.31 8.36
N GLY A 96 -22.52 3.67 9.41
CA GLY A 96 -23.91 3.25 9.45
C GLY A 96 -24.20 1.91 8.81
N SER A 97 -23.18 1.20 8.35
CA SER A 97 -23.36 -0.12 7.72
C SER A 97 -23.31 -1.25 8.73
#